data_e8aaf7b4b5b6db4199d02b429a520164
#
_entry.id   e8aaf7b4b5b6db4199d02b429a520164
#
_cell.length_a   1.000
_cell.length_b   1.000
_cell.length_c   1.000
_cell.angle_alpha   90.00
_cell.angle_beta   90.00
_cell.angle_gamma   90.00
#
_symmetry.space_group_name_H-M   'P 1'
#
loop_
_entity.id
_entity.type
_entity.pdbx_description
1 polymer ?
#
loop_
_entity_poly.entity_id
_entity_poly.type
_entity_poly.pdbx_seq_one_letter_code
_entity_poly.pdbx_strand_id
1 'polypeptide(L)'
;KKTQDRMKTVLPGGGGGGIGFAGVLIVIGIGIVGWLLTGVYTVDEGERGVELVLGDVVGITSPGLNYNLPYPIGEVYKPAVELQRETTVGVDETFSTSGAVRARDIPEESLMLTGDENIVDVGFKVLWRVQNTTDGITDYLFNIQEPAATVKAVAESAMREVVGGSNIDAILTENRVSIQNDVATLMQSTLDSYRAGVEIAEVQMQRVDPPAQVIESFRDVQAARADQERIRNEAEAYANRIVPEARGQAARVLEQANGYKDQTIAEATGQSQRFSKIYEQYEKAPDVTRERLYLETLEKVLGANNKIIIDSDTSGSGVLPFLPLNELNRGGSAPATRTGGN
;
A
#
# COMPACT_ATOMS: atom_id res chain seq x y z
N LYS A 1 78.39 -11.14 -41.27
CA LYS A 1 78.57 -11.84 -42.58
C LYS A 1 77.94 -13.24 -42.67
N LYS A 2 77.46 -13.88 -41.60
CA LYS A 2 76.88 -15.25 -41.66
C LYS A 2 75.35 -15.25 -41.58
N THR A 3 74.65 -14.11 -41.43
CA THR A 3 73.18 -14.00 -41.34
C THR A 3 72.54 -13.56 -42.66
N GLN A 4 73.32 -13.03 -43.60
CA GLN A 4 72.84 -12.63 -44.91
C GLN A 4 72.72 -13.75 -45.94
N ASP A 5 73.45 -14.87 -45.74
CA ASP A 5 73.46 -16.00 -46.70
C ASP A 5 72.32 -17.01 -46.49
N ARG A 6 71.61 -16.96 -45.35
CA ARG A 6 70.47 -17.86 -45.12
C ARG A 6 69.13 -17.34 -45.65
N MET A 7 69.04 -16.04 -46.00
CA MET A 7 67.82 -15.44 -46.54
C MET A 7 67.69 -15.56 -48.06
N LYS A 8 68.78 -16.03 -48.75
CA LYS A 8 68.77 -16.23 -50.20
C LYS A 8 68.29 -17.60 -50.67
N THR A 9 68.04 -18.55 -49.76
CA THR A 9 67.72 -19.94 -50.12
C THR A 9 66.22 -20.25 -50.04
N VAL A 10 65.37 -19.29 -49.65
CA VAL A 10 63.91 -19.52 -49.55
C VAL A 10 63.15 -18.85 -50.74
N LEU A 11 63.83 -18.03 -51.56
CA LEU A 11 63.20 -17.55 -52.78
C LEU A 11 63.67 -18.45 -53.93
N PRO A 12 62.81 -19.19 -54.60
CA PRO A 12 63.15 -19.93 -55.81
C PRO A 12 63.52 -18.94 -56.91
N GLY A 13 64.80 -18.95 -57.19
CA GLY A 13 65.48 -17.94 -57.89
C GLY A 13 65.39 -17.78 -59.32
N GLY A 14 66.02 -16.79 -59.63
CA GLY A 14 66.95 -16.69 -60.78
C GLY A 14 66.33 -16.52 -62.13
N GLY A 15 66.48 -15.38 -62.62
CA GLY A 15 66.37 -15.09 -64.05
C GLY A 15 65.56 -13.84 -64.32
N GLY A 16 66.26 -12.82 -64.68
CA GLY A 16 65.88 -11.52 -65.18
C GLY A 16 64.43 -11.11 -65.25
N GLY A 17 64.11 -10.04 -64.55
CA GLY A 17 62.94 -9.17 -64.85
C GLY A 17 61.57 -9.65 -64.39
N GLY A 18 61.20 -9.26 -63.26
CA GLY A 18 59.80 -9.37 -62.81
C GLY A 18 59.54 -10.52 -61.82
N ILE A 19 58.93 -10.18 -60.73
CA ILE A 19 58.32 -11.18 -59.84
C ILE A 19 57.43 -12.07 -60.69
N GLY A 20 57.80 -13.32 -60.89
CA GLY A 20 57.05 -14.26 -61.73
C GLY A 20 55.59 -14.38 -61.18
N PHE A 21 54.66 -14.70 -62.10
CA PHE A 21 53.25 -14.84 -61.78
C PHE A 21 52.96 -15.65 -60.46
N ALA A 22 53.79 -16.66 -60.19
CA ALA A 22 53.73 -17.42 -58.93
C ALA A 22 54.13 -16.58 -57.71
N GLY A 23 55.08 -15.68 -57.77
CA GLY A 23 55.47 -14.78 -56.70
C GLY A 23 54.42 -13.76 -56.39
N VAL A 24 53.72 -13.22 -57.40
CA VAL A 24 52.59 -12.34 -57.23
C VAL A 24 51.44 -13.06 -56.55
N LEU A 25 51.12 -14.29 -56.89
CA LEU A 25 50.12 -15.11 -56.27
C LEU A 25 50.39 -15.39 -54.77
N ILE A 26 51.68 -15.66 -54.46
CA ILE A 26 52.13 -15.88 -53.07
C ILE A 26 51.93 -14.59 -52.24
N VAL A 27 52.31 -13.43 -52.77
CA VAL A 27 52.17 -12.14 -52.08
C VAL A 27 50.64 -11.80 -51.88
N ILE A 28 49.83 -12.04 -52.91
CA ILE A 28 48.38 -11.89 -52.82
C ILE A 28 47.80 -12.88 -51.77
N GLY A 29 48.22 -14.13 -51.78
CA GLY A 29 47.81 -15.15 -50.83
C GLY A 29 48.16 -14.77 -49.39
N ILE A 30 49.35 -14.27 -49.12
CA ILE A 30 49.80 -13.77 -47.84
C ILE A 30 48.94 -12.51 -47.42
N GLY A 31 48.70 -11.64 -48.39
CA GLY A 31 47.86 -10.49 -48.19
C GLY A 31 46.40 -10.86 -47.79
N ILE A 32 45.84 -11.86 -48.50
CA ILE A 32 44.45 -12.35 -48.15
C ILE A 32 44.43 -13.02 -46.78
N VAL A 33 45.47 -13.85 -46.45
CA VAL A 33 45.54 -14.45 -45.11
C VAL A 33 45.69 -13.39 -44.02
N GLY A 34 46.62 -12.41 -44.27
CA GLY A 34 46.76 -11.27 -43.34
C GLY A 34 45.48 -10.48 -43.18
N TRP A 35 44.70 -10.23 -44.26
CA TRP A 35 43.41 -9.56 -44.20
C TRP A 35 42.38 -10.42 -43.47
N LEU A 36 42.28 -11.72 -43.69
CA LEU A 36 41.35 -12.59 -42.95
C LEU A 36 41.67 -12.63 -41.47
N LEU A 37 42.93 -12.53 -41.04
CA LEU A 37 43.28 -12.48 -39.60
C LEU A 37 42.79 -11.21 -38.89
N THR A 38 42.47 -10.15 -39.61
CA THR A 38 41.89 -8.92 -39.01
C THR A 38 40.41 -9.04 -38.64
N GLY A 39 39.75 -10.15 -38.99
CA GLY A 39 38.37 -10.42 -38.68
C GLY A 39 38.09 -10.89 -37.23
N VAL A 40 39.14 -11.05 -36.41
CA VAL A 40 38.99 -11.43 -35.00
C VAL A 40 38.54 -10.23 -34.17
N TYR A 41 37.48 -10.40 -33.38
CA TYR A 41 36.96 -9.36 -32.49
C TYR A 41 36.55 -9.96 -31.14
N THR A 42 36.49 -9.11 -30.13
CA THR A 42 36.02 -9.47 -28.77
C THR A 42 34.71 -8.79 -28.48
N VAL A 43 33.81 -9.50 -27.81
CA VAL A 43 32.55 -9.00 -27.30
C VAL A 43 32.66 -9.01 -25.77
N ASP A 44 32.40 -7.88 -25.15
CA ASP A 44 32.46 -7.72 -23.67
C ASP A 44 31.25 -8.35 -22.97
N GLU A 45 31.39 -8.58 -21.67
CA GLU A 45 30.28 -9.06 -20.85
C GLU A 45 29.13 -8.00 -20.85
N GLY A 46 27.89 -8.48 -21.05
CA GLY A 46 26.72 -7.60 -21.18
C GLY A 46 26.45 -7.07 -22.58
N GLU A 47 27.35 -7.33 -23.55
CA GLU A 47 27.17 -7.03 -24.97
C GLU A 47 26.84 -8.28 -25.79
N ARG A 48 26.29 -8.08 -26.97
CA ARG A 48 26.09 -9.11 -27.99
C ARG A 48 26.71 -8.65 -29.32
N GLY A 49 27.43 -9.53 -29.98
CA GLY A 49 27.94 -9.22 -31.30
C GLY A 49 26.93 -9.58 -32.37
N VAL A 50 26.53 -8.61 -33.19
CA VAL A 50 25.70 -8.85 -34.37
C VAL A 50 26.60 -8.83 -35.61
N GLU A 51 26.74 -9.97 -36.23
CA GLU A 51 27.58 -10.17 -37.42
C GLU A 51 26.79 -9.87 -38.71
N LEU A 52 27.26 -8.92 -39.46
CA LEU A 52 26.74 -8.61 -40.78
C LEU A 52 27.73 -9.04 -41.85
N VAL A 53 27.22 -9.63 -42.89
CA VAL A 53 27.99 -9.93 -44.12
C VAL A 53 27.27 -9.34 -45.30
N LEU A 54 27.90 -8.39 -45.98
CA LEU A 54 27.33 -7.62 -47.08
C LEU A 54 26.03 -6.90 -46.77
N GLY A 55 25.81 -6.59 -45.49
CA GLY A 55 24.58 -5.91 -44.97
C GLY A 55 23.51 -6.84 -44.46
N ASP A 56 23.61 -8.15 -44.63
CA ASP A 56 22.69 -9.12 -44.08
C ASP A 56 23.17 -9.64 -42.73
N VAL A 57 22.26 -9.78 -41.75
CA VAL A 57 22.53 -10.35 -40.43
C VAL A 57 22.74 -11.86 -40.57
N VAL A 58 23.94 -12.33 -40.31
CA VAL A 58 24.30 -13.75 -40.41
C VAL A 58 24.13 -14.46 -39.07
N GLY A 59 24.43 -13.78 -37.97
CA GLY A 59 24.35 -14.40 -36.66
C GLY A 59 24.54 -13.40 -35.52
N ILE A 60 24.20 -13.89 -34.30
CA ILE A 60 24.44 -13.16 -33.05
C ILE A 60 25.41 -13.98 -32.21
N THR A 61 26.50 -13.35 -31.78
CA THR A 61 27.57 -13.99 -31.03
C THR A 61 27.48 -13.64 -29.54
N SER A 62 27.90 -14.61 -28.73
CA SER A 62 27.98 -14.47 -27.27
C SER A 62 29.26 -13.72 -26.86
N PRO A 63 29.33 -13.20 -25.62
CA PRO A 63 30.58 -12.63 -25.09
C PRO A 63 31.76 -13.55 -25.23
N GLY A 64 32.92 -12.97 -25.57
CA GLY A 64 34.17 -13.68 -25.77
C GLY A 64 34.86 -13.34 -27.10
N LEU A 65 35.78 -14.21 -27.51
CA LEU A 65 36.52 -14.08 -28.75
C LEU A 65 35.71 -14.69 -29.89
N ASN A 66 35.40 -13.88 -30.89
CA ASN A 66 34.62 -14.29 -32.06
C ASN A 66 35.36 -13.89 -33.35
N TYR A 67 34.89 -14.44 -34.47
CA TYR A 67 35.47 -14.19 -35.78
C TYR A 67 34.38 -13.87 -36.79
N ASN A 68 34.51 -12.74 -37.48
CA ASN A 68 33.71 -12.40 -38.64
C ASN A 68 34.58 -12.04 -39.83
N LEU A 69 34.03 -12.01 -41.02
CA LEU A 69 34.74 -11.55 -42.18
C LEU A 69 35.18 -10.09 -41.97
N PRO A 70 36.45 -9.76 -42.38
CA PRO A 70 36.95 -8.40 -42.21
C PRO A 70 36.25 -7.40 -43.12
N TYR A 71 36.29 -6.13 -42.68
CA TYR A 71 35.86 -5.02 -43.53
C TYR A 71 36.54 -5.05 -44.91
N PRO A 72 35.89 -4.79 -46.04
CA PRO A 72 34.51 -4.24 -46.15
C PRO A 72 33.40 -5.29 -46.32
N ILE A 73 33.71 -6.58 -46.24
CA ILE A 73 32.70 -7.64 -46.44
C ILE A 73 31.83 -7.84 -45.22
N GLY A 74 32.44 -7.83 -44.03
CA GLY A 74 31.74 -8.01 -42.76
C GLY A 74 31.84 -6.77 -41.88
N GLU A 75 30.76 -6.51 -41.14
CA GLU A 75 30.68 -5.52 -40.08
C GLU A 75 30.15 -6.17 -38.81
N VAL A 76 30.52 -5.63 -37.65
CA VAL A 76 30.06 -6.15 -36.36
C VAL A 76 29.57 -4.99 -35.50
N TYR A 77 28.31 -5.06 -35.07
CA TYR A 77 27.72 -4.16 -34.10
C TYR A 77 27.71 -4.83 -32.72
N LYS A 78 27.98 -4.04 -31.67
CA LYS A 78 28.06 -4.55 -30.28
C LYS A 78 27.10 -3.76 -29.38
N PRO A 79 25.79 -4.01 -29.47
CA PRO A 79 24.85 -3.36 -28.57
C PRO A 79 25.00 -3.92 -27.15
N ALA A 80 25.04 -3.02 -26.15
CA ALA A 80 24.95 -3.38 -24.73
C ALA A 80 23.52 -3.79 -24.40
N VAL A 81 23.30 -5.10 -24.23
CA VAL A 81 21.97 -5.69 -24.03
C VAL A 81 21.55 -5.68 -22.56
N GLU A 82 22.51 -5.89 -21.65
CA GLU A 82 22.26 -5.91 -20.22
C GLU A 82 22.25 -4.53 -19.58
N LEU A 83 22.75 -3.52 -20.30
CA LEU A 83 22.76 -2.15 -19.82
C LEU A 83 21.32 -1.62 -19.70
N GLN A 84 20.89 -1.36 -18.47
CA GLN A 84 19.64 -0.67 -18.19
C GLN A 84 19.79 0.82 -18.49
N ARG A 85 18.95 1.31 -19.37
CA ARG A 85 18.88 2.71 -19.77
C ARG A 85 17.71 3.37 -19.09
N GLU A 86 17.87 4.65 -18.79
CA GLU A 86 16.85 5.48 -18.17
C GLU A 86 16.43 6.58 -19.14
N THR A 87 15.12 6.77 -19.27
CA THR A 87 14.52 7.86 -20.03
C THR A 87 13.54 8.59 -19.14
N THR A 88 13.79 9.87 -18.89
CA THR A 88 12.91 10.74 -18.08
C THR A 88 11.95 11.49 -19.00
N VAL A 89 10.71 11.65 -18.53
CA VAL A 89 9.64 12.39 -19.19
C VAL A 89 9.08 13.43 -18.23
N GLY A 90 8.90 14.64 -18.69
CA GLY A 90 8.38 15.77 -17.91
C GLY A 90 9.42 16.51 -17.06
N VAL A 91 10.62 15.93 -16.91
CA VAL A 91 11.73 16.56 -16.16
C VAL A 91 13.02 16.39 -16.95
N ASP A 92 13.71 17.48 -17.16
CA ASP A 92 15.07 17.48 -17.74
C ASP A 92 16.10 17.64 -16.61
N GLU A 93 16.83 16.57 -16.36
CA GLU A 93 17.92 16.55 -15.38
C GLU A 93 19.22 16.96 -16.05
N THR A 94 19.55 18.25 -16.00
CA THR A 94 20.83 18.74 -16.51
C THR A 94 21.88 18.70 -15.40
N PHE A 95 22.89 17.88 -15.59
CA PHE A 95 24.07 17.86 -14.71
C PHE A 95 24.90 19.12 -14.96
N SER A 96 24.92 20.03 -14.00
CA SER A 96 25.81 21.19 -14.05
C SER A 96 27.26 20.74 -13.80
N THR A 97 28.20 21.40 -14.47
CA THR A 97 29.68 21.17 -14.29
C THR A 97 30.14 21.30 -12.83
N SER A 98 29.30 21.88 -11.96
CA SER A 98 29.55 22.00 -10.50
C SER A 98 28.99 20.84 -9.66
N GLY A 99 28.47 19.75 -10.29
CA GLY A 99 27.92 18.59 -9.58
C GLY A 99 26.49 18.80 -9.02
N ALA A 100 25.89 19.95 -9.25
CA ALA A 100 24.50 20.20 -8.85
C ALA A 100 23.53 19.72 -9.94
N VAL A 101 22.64 18.80 -9.62
CA VAL A 101 21.54 18.38 -10.48
C VAL A 101 20.49 19.50 -10.49
N ARG A 102 20.25 20.11 -11.65
CA ARG A 102 19.14 21.03 -11.84
C ARG A 102 18.05 20.29 -12.62
N ALA A 103 17.00 19.95 -11.93
CA ALA A 103 15.79 19.47 -12.56
C ALA A 103 15.01 20.66 -13.11
N ARG A 104 14.73 20.66 -14.40
CA ARG A 104 13.88 21.63 -15.09
C ARG A 104 12.61 20.92 -15.53
N ASP A 105 11.48 21.45 -15.10
CA ASP A 105 10.19 20.93 -15.53
C ASP A 105 9.92 21.32 -16.98
N ILE A 106 9.43 20.37 -17.78
CA ILE A 106 8.99 20.56 -19.16
C ILE A 106 7.46 20.41 -19.19
N PRO A 107 6.69 21.50 -19.06
CA PRO A 107 5.23 21.44 -18.94
C PRO A 107 4.54 20.82 -20.16
N GLU A 108 5.16 20.89 -21.33
CA GLU A 108 4.63 20.32 -22.58
C GLU A 108 4.56 18.78 -22.52
N GLU A 109 5.45 18.15 -21.75
CA GLU A 109 5.54 16.70 -21.57
C GLU A 109 4.82 16.22 -20.30
N SER A 110 4.80 17.05 -19.24
CA SER A 110 4.34 16.66 -17.90
C SER A 110 2.86 16.94 -17.65
N LEU A 111 2.28 17.95 -18.33
CA LEU A 111 0.87 18.30 -18.13
C LEU A 111 -0.06 17.35 -18.87
N MET A 112 -0.93 16.69 -18.12
CA MET A 112 -1.89 15.71 -18.64
C MET A 112 -3.28 15.97 -18.06
N LEU A 113 -4.32 15.60 -18.82
CA LEU A 113 -5.71 15.67 -18.38
C LEU A 113 -6.15 14.30 -17.90
N THR A 114 -6.75 14.26 -16.71
CA THR A 114 -7.33 13.04 -16.12
C THR A 114 -8.75 12.77 -16.61
N GLY A 115 -9.29 11.57 -16.37
CA GLY A 115 -10.64 11.20 -16.79
C GLY A 115 -11.76 11.97 -16.09
N ASP A 116 -11.47 12.62 -14.97
CA ASP A 116 -12.36 13.51 -14.22
C ASP A 116 -12.10 15.00 -14.50
N GLU A 117 -11.55 15.31 -15.69
CA GLU A 117 -11.35 16.66 -16.21
C GLU A 117 -10.39 17.55 -15.37
N ASN A 118 -9.54 16.95 -14.56
CA ASN A 118 -8.51 17.66 -13.82
C ASN A 118 -7.19 17.69 -14.60
N ILE A 119 -6.38 18.71 -14.39
CA ILE A 119 -5.03 18.78 -14.94
C ILE A 119 -4.05 18.35 -13.87
N VAL A 120 -3.14 17.44 -14.24
CA VAL A 120 -2.05 16.95 -13.40
C VAL A 120 -0.70 17.17 -14.07
N ASP A 121 0.30 17.44 -13.26
CA ASP A 121 1.71 17.54 -13.65
C ASP A 121 2.38 16.23 -13.22
N VAL A 122 2.70 15.36 -14.21
CA VAL A 122 3.24 14.03 -13.99
C VAL A 122 4.65 13.95 -14.54
N GLY A 123 5.62 13.86 -13.64
CA GLY A 123 7.00 13.52 -13.98
C GLY A 123 7.27 12.05 -13.70
N PHE A 124 7.82 11.35 -14.67
CA PHE A 124 8.14 9.93 -14.53
C PHE A 124 9.40 9.53 -15.27
N LYS A 125 9.95 8.39 -14.93
CA LYS A 125 11.07 7.77 -15.60
C LYS A 125 10.76 6.35 -16.02
N VAL A 126 11.31 5.95 -17.13
CA VAL A 126 11.20 4.61 -17.72
C VAL A 126 12.56 3.97 -17.70
N LEU A 127 12.64 2.81 -17.09
CA LEU A 127 13.82 1.95 -17.12
C LEU A 127 13.60 0.88 -18.18
N TRP A 128 14.50 0.81 -19.16
CA TRP A 128 14.38 -0.11 -20.28
C TRP A 128 15.74 -0.68 -20.69
N ARG A 129 15.70 -1.81 -21.37
CA ARG A 129 16.88 -2.48 -21.91
C ARG A 129 16.60 -3.04 -23.30
N VAL A 130 17.64 -3.45 -23.99
CA VAL A 130 17.49 -4.15 -25.27
C VAL A 130 17.02 -5.57 -24.99
N GLN A 131 16.02 -6.04 -25.74
CA GLN A 131 15.49 -7.38 -25.59
C GLN A 131 16.57 -8.41 -25.99
N ASN A 132 16.94 -9.32 -25.06
CA ASN A 132 18.00 -10.30 -25.27
C ASN A 132 17.57 -11.53 -26.11
N THR A 133 16.88 -11.28 -27.21
CA THR A 133 16.49 -12.29 -28.21
C THR A 133 17.14 -11.97 -29.53
N THR A 134 17.33 -12.97 -30.38
CA THR A 134 17.95 -12.78 -31.71
C THR A 134 17.18 -11.73 -32.53
N ASP A 135 15.88 -11.86 -32.58
CA ASP A 135 15.04 -10.92 -33.32
C ASP A 135 15.00 -9.54 -32.65
N GLY A 136 14.94 -9.47 -31.30
CA GLY A 136 14.92 -8.22 -30.58
C GLY A 136 16.18 -7.38 -30.75
N ILE A 137 17.37 -7.99 -30.74
CA ILE A 137 18.62 -7.28 -30.95
C ILE A 137 18.70 -6.73 -32.38
N THR A 138 18.26 -7.53 -33.37
CA THR A 138 18.20 -7.12 -34.78
C THR A 138 17.21 -5.97 -34.96
N ASP A 139 16.03 -6.09 -34.41
CA ASP A 139 14.98 -5.07 -34.48
C ASP A 139 15.44 -3.74 -33.84
N TYR A 140 16.13 -3.82 -32.68
CA TYR A 140 16.68 -2.64 -32.00
C TYR A 140 17.70 -1.88 -32.87
N LEU A 141 18.55 -2.61 -33.62
CA LEU A 141 19.62 -2.00 -34.41
C LEU A 141 19.10 -1.43 -35.75
N PHE A 142 18.12 -2.07 -36.39
CA PHE A 142 17.75 -1.78 -37.75
C PHE A 142 16.35 -1.21 -37.96
N ASN A 143 15.40 -1.45 -37.03
CA ASN A 143 14.04 -0.97 -37.20
C ASN A 143 13.83 0.43 -36.65
N ILE A 144 14.67 0.85 -35.70
CA ILE A 144 14.49 2.16 -35.03
C ILE A 144 15.79 2.98 -35.18
N GLN A 145 15.62 4.19 -35.68
CA GLN A 145 16.77 5.09 -35.87
C GLN A 145 17.23 5.74 -34.55
N GLU A 146 16.26 6.15 -33.68
CA GLU A 146 16.52 6.76 -32.37
C GLU A 146 15.71 6.06 -31.28
N PRO A 147 16.22 4.96 -30.72
CA PRO A 147 15.45 4.18 -29.74
C PRO A 147 15.03 4.96 -28.48
N ALA A 148 15.92 5.80 -27.95
CA ALA A 148 15.61 6.60 -26.75
C ALA A 148 14.50 7.62 -27.00
N ALA A 149 14.48 8.31 -28.13
CA ALA A 149 13.44 9.24 -28.50
C ALA A 149 12.09 8.52 -28.75
N THR A 150 12.16 7.34 -29.38
CA THR A 150 10.96 6.52 -29.62
C THR A 150 10.35 6.02 -28.29
N VAL A 151 11.19 5.49 -27.38
CA VAL A 151 10.73 5.08 -26.03
C VAL A 151 10.12 6.26 -25.30
N LYS A 152 10.71 7.47 -25.37
CA LYS A 152 10.17 8.68 -24.75
C LYS A 152 8.79 9.04 -25.31
N ALA A 153 8.62 9.06 -26.62
CA ALA A 153 7.35 9.39 -27.26
C ALA A 153 6.24 8.36 -26.94
N VAL A 154 6.60 7.06 -26.95
CA VAL A 154 5.66 6.00 -26.57
C VAL A 154 5.31 6.09 -25.08
N ALA A 155 6.27 6.41 -24.21
CA ALA A 155 6.05 6.59 -22.79
C ALA A 155 5.09 7.76 -22.51
N GLU A 156 5.29 8.88 -23.16
CA GLU A 156 4.42 10.05 -23.06
C GLU A 156 2.98 9.73 -23.52
N SER A 157 2.85 9.04 -24.66
CA SER A 157 1.55 8.65 -25.19
C SER A 157 0.82 7.65 -24.30
N ALA A 158 1.52 6.61 -23.83
CA ALA A 158 0.95 5.59 -22.94
C ALA A 158 0.56 6.18 -21.57
N MET A 159 1.40 7.02 -20.99
CA MET A 159 1.06 7.70 -19.74
C MET A 159 -0.18 8.59 -19.92
N ARG A 160 -0.25 9.36 -20.98
CA ARG A 160 -1.38 10.23 -21.28
C ARG A 160 -2.68 9.44 -21.47
N GLU A 161 -2.62 8.27 -22.10
CA GLU A 161 -3.77 7.39 -22.27
C GLU A 161 -4.27 6.81 -20.94
N VAL A 162 -3.36 6.27 -20.11
CA VAL A 162 -3.72 5.66 -18.80
C VAL A 162 -4.20 6.73 -17.81
N VAL A 163 -3.53 7.89 -17.75
CA VAL A 163 -3.94 9.02 -16.91
C VAL A 163 -5.29 9.56 -17.37
N GLY A 164 -5.52 9.66 -18.68
CA GLY A 164 -6.80 10.11 -19.26
C GLY A 164 -7.97 9.17 -18.97
N GLY A 165 -7.72 7.90 -18.70
CA GLY A 165 -8.71 6.93 -18.24
C GLY A 165 -8.88 6.85 -16.72
N SER A 166 -8.03 7.55 -15.94
CA SER A 166 -7.97 7.44 -14.48
C SER A 166 -8.47 8.73 -13.81
N ASN A 167 -8.99 8.59 -12.58
CA ASN A 167 -9.36 9.74 -11.76
C ASN A 167 -8.13 10.27 -11.00
N ILE A 168 -8.12 11.59 -10.73
CA ILE A 168 -7.00 12.24 -10.03
C ILE A 168 -6.71 11.63 -8.67
N ASP A 169 -7.74 11.26 -7.90
CA ASP A 169 -7.58 10.65 -6.58
C ASP A 169 -6.85 9.31 -6.66
N ALA A 170 -7.10 8.50 -7.71
CA ALA A 170 -6.42 7.22 -7.94
C ALA A 170 -4.93 7.41 -8.28
N ILE A 171 -4.61 8.45 -9.03
CA ILE A 171 -3.23 8.78 -9.45
C ILE A 171 -2.40 9.30 -8.27
N LEU A 172 -3.03 10.06 -7.36
CA LEU A 172 -2.36 10.65 -6.18
C LEU A 172 -2.18 9.69 -5.01
N THR A 173 -2.94 8.58 -4.95
CA THR A 173 -3.01 7.69 -3.76
C THR A 173 -2.49 6.27 -4.02
N GLU A 174 -3.20 5.27 -3.53
CA GLU A 174 -2.76 3.87 -3.47
C GLU A 174 -2.66 3.16 -4.82
N ASN A 175 -3.31 3.68 -5.88
CA ASN A 175 -3.33 3.03 -7.18
C ASN A 175 -2.12 3.37 -8.08
N ARG A 176 -1.13 4.12 -7.59
CA ARG A 176 0.06 4.50 -8.37
C ARG A 176 0.79 3.29 -8.97
N VAL A 177 0.92 2.22 -8.21
CA VAL A 177 1.59 0.99 -8.66
C VAL A 177 0.81 0.31 -9.79
N SER A 178 -0.54 0.30 -9.70
CA SER A 178 -1.37 -0.24 -10.78
C SER A 178 -1.19 0.57 -12.07
N ILE A 179 -1.24 1.89 -11.96
CA ILE A 179 -1.06 2.81 -13.10
C ILE A 179 0.33 2.62 -13.75
N GLN A 180 1.39 2.49 -12.94
CA GLN A 180 2.74 2.21 -13.44
C GLN A 180 2.80 0.91 -14.25
N ASN A 181 2.16 -0.15 -13.76
CA ASN A 181 2.09 -1.45 -14.42
C ASN A 181 1.25 -1.39 -15.72
N ASP A 182 0.14 -0.67 -15.69
CA ASP A 182 -0.73 -0.49 -16.86
C ASP A 182 0.01 0.28 -17.96
N VAL A 183 0.74 1.35 -17.59
CA VAL A 183 1.59 2.10 -18.51
C VAL A 183 2.70 1.21 -19.06
N ALA A 184 3.40 0.45 -18.23
CA ALA A 184 4.47 -0.45 -18.67
C ALA A 184 3.94 -1.50 -19.65
N THR A 185 2.76 -2.07 -19.40
CA THR A 185 2.11 -3.05 -20.26
C THR A 185 1.72 -2.43 -21.62
N LEU A 186 1.12 -1.24 -21.59
CA LEU A 186 0.73 -0.51 -22.79
C LEU A 186 1.94 -0.12 -23.62
N MET A 187 2.99 0.40 -22.98
CA MET A 187 4.27 0.71 -23.63
C MET A 187 4.87 -0.52 -24.29
N GLN A 188 4.96 -1.64 -23.56
CA GLN A 188 5.54 -2.88 -24.10
C GLN A 188 4.76 -3.35 -25.33
N SER A 189 3.43 -3.41 -25.26
CA SER A 189 2.59 -3.82 -26.39
C SER A 189 2.75 -2.91 -27.61
N THR A 190 2.89 -1.60 -27.38
CA THR A 190 3.10 -0.62 -28.45
C THR A 190 4.49 -0.77 -29.08
N LEU A 191 5.53 -0.88 -28.27
CA LEU A 191 6.90 -1.08 -28.76
C LEU A 191 7.07 -2.42 -29.49
N ASP A 192 6.40 -3.47 -29.04
CA ASP A 192 6.35 -4.77 -29.71
C ASP A 192 5.67 -4.67 -31.09
N SER A 193 4.59 -3.87 -31.20
CA SER A 193 3.90 -3.65 -32.48
C SER A 193 4.80 -2.95 -33.51
N TYR A 194 5.70 -2.08 -33.05
CA TYR A 194 6.70 -1.41 -33.89
C TYR A 194 7.96 -2.25 -34.13
N ARG A 195 8.05 -3.41 -33.50
CA ARG A 195 9.27 -4.25 -33.48
C ARG A 195 10.47 -3.42 -33.05
N ALA A 196 10.35 -2.81 -31.88
CA ALA A 196 11.36 -1.92 -31.32
C ALA A 196 12.57 -2.66 -30.75
N GLY A 197 12.44 -3.94 -30.45
CA GLY A 197 13.49 -4.73 -29.80
C GLY A 197 13.87 -4.22 -28.40
N VAL A 198 12.95 -3.56 -27.72
CA VAL A 198 13.13 -2.95 -26.40
C VAL A 198 12.24 -3.65 -25.40
N GLU A 199 12.77 -3.91 -24.22
CA GLU A 199 12.05 -4.45 -23.07
C GLU A 199 11.94 -3.39 -21.99
N ILE A 200 10.72 -3.10 -21.54
CA ILE A 200 10.47 -2.19 -20.45
C ILE A 200 10.65 -2.93 -19.14
N ALA A 201 11.63 -2.51 -18.34
CA ALA A 201 11.89 -3.11 -17.03
C ALA A 201 10.92 -2.55 -15.97
N GLU A 202 10.77 -1.22 -15.90
CA GLU A 202 9.94 -0.56 -14.90
C GLU A 202 9.58 0.87 -15.35
N VAL A 203 8.37 1.30 -14.96
CA VAL A 203 7.95 2.70 -15.07
C VAL A 203 7.78 3.24 -13.65
N GLN A 204 8.47 4.34 -13.33
CA GLN A 204 8.45 4.95 -12.00
C GLN A 204 7.94 6.38 -12.08
N MET A 205 6.79 6.66 -11.47
CA MET A 205 6.30 8.02 -11.30
C MET A 205 7.09 8.72 -10.19
N GLN A 206 7.75 9.83 -10.52
CA GLN A 206 8.55 10.63 -9.57
C GLN A 206 7.68 11.66 -8.88
N ARG A 207 7.01 12.49 -9.64
CA ARG A 207 6.16 13.56 -9.17
C ARG A 207 4.77 13.48 -9.82
N VAL A 208 3.76 13.67 -8.99
CA VAL A 208 2.37 13.79 -9.44
C VAL A 208 1.72 14.88 -8.58
N ASP A 209 1.55 16.04 -9.14
CA ASP A 209 1.00 17.20 -8.45
C ASP A 209 -0.02 17.93 -9.34
N PRO A 210 -1.02 18.59 -8.74
CA PRO A 210 -1.80 19.57 -9.48
C PRO A 210 -0.93 20.75 -9.92
N PRO A 211 -1.23 21.43 -11.04
CA PRO A 211 -0.50 22.63 -11.47
C PRO A 211 -0.42 23.68 -10.36
N ALA A 212 0.72 24.38 -10.26
CA ALA A 212 0.98 25.34 -9.20
C ALA A 212 -0.10 26.42 -9.03
N GLN A 213 -0.80 26.77 -10.13
CA GLN A 213 -1.85 27.79 -10.12
C GLN A 213 -3.12 27.37 -9.39
N VAL A 214 -3.39 26.06 -9.28
CA VAL A 214 -4.63 25.52 -8.70
C VAL A 214 -4.41 24.74 -7.40
N ILE A 215 -3.17 24.62 -6.94
CA ILE A 215 -2.80 23.79 -5.79
C ILE A 215 -3.52 24.24 -4.50
N GLU A 216 -3.73 25.55 -4.28
CA GLU A 216 -4.47 26.06 -3.12
C GLU A 216 -5.94 25.68 -3.18
N SER A 217 -6.59 25.90 -4.33
CA SER A 217 -8.01 25.54 -4.51
C SER A 217 -8.21 24.03 -4.38
N PHE A 218 -7.26 23.23 -4.85
CA PHE A 218 -7.31 21.77 -4.70
C PHE A 218 -7.18 21.35 -3.23
N ARG A 219 -6.29 21.98 -2.46
CA ARG A 219 -6.15 21.76 -1.02
C ARG A 219 -7.41 22.14 -0.25
N ASP A 220 -8.07 23.22 -0.63
CA ASP A 220 -9.34 23.62 -0.01
C ASP A 220 -10.45 22.59 -0.25
N VAL A 221 -10.53 22.03 -1.47
CA VAL A 221 -11.50 20.98 -1.79
C VAL A 221 -11.19 19.70 -0.99
N GLN A 222 -9.92 19.31 -0.88
CA GLN A 222 -9.52 18.15 -0.08
C GLN A 222 -9.80 18.35 1.42
N ALA A 223 -9.54 19.56 1.95
CA ALA A 223 -9.88 19.91 3.32
C ALA A 223 -11.39 19.84 3.57
N ALA A 224 -12.19 20.38 2.65
CA ALA A 224 -13.66 20.33 2.74
C ALA A 224 -14.19 18.88 2.67
N ARG A 225 -13.63 18.01 1.84
CA ARG A 225 -13.97 16.57 1.80
C ARG A 225 -13.63 15.87 3.12
N ALA A 226 -12.43 16.12 3.65
CA ALA A 226 -12.01 15.56 4.94
C ALA A 226 -12.92 16.04 6.09
N ASP A 227 -13.32 17.31 6.09
CA ASP A 227 -14.27 17.86 7.06
C ASP A 227 -15.66 17.23 6.92
N GLN A 228 -16.13 17.00 5.70
CA GLN A 228 -17.39 16.30 5.45
C GLN A 228 -17.36 14.88 6.02
N GLU A 229 -16.29 14.13 5.75
CA GLU A 229 -16.12 12.77 6.30
C GLU A 229 -16.04 12.79 7.84
N ARG A 230 -15.29 13.74 8.41
CA ARG A 230 -15.20 13.89 9.87
C ARG A 230 -16.58 14.14 10.49
N ILE A 231 -17.34 15.08 9.96
CA ILE A 231 -18.70 15.40 10.45
C ILE A 231 -19.63 14.18 10.32
N ARG A 232 -19.54 13.46 9.20
CA ARG A 232 -20.32 12.24 8.99
C ARG A 232 -19.97 11.17 10.01
N ASN A 233 -18.66 10.90 10.22
CA ASN A 233 -18.19 9.93 11.18
C ASN A 233 -18.56 10.30 12.62
N GLU A 234 -18.49 11.58 12.98
CA GLU A 234 -18.94 12.09 14.28
C GLU A 234 -20.45 11.88 14.47
N ALA A 235 -21.25 12.16 13.45
CA ALA A 235 -22.70 11.94 13.48
C ALA A 235 -23.07 10.46 13.59
N GLU A 236 -22.40 9.60 12.84
CA GLU A 236 -22.57 8.13 12.92
C GLU A 236 -22.16 7.59 14.31
N ALA A 237 -21.03 8.05 14.85
CA ALA A 237 -20.58 7.67 16.17
C ALA A 237 -21.59 8.14 17.27
N TYR A 238 -22.11 9.36 17.12
CA TYR A 238 -23.15 9.86 18.01
C TYR A 238 -24.42 9.02 17.94
N ALA A 239 -24.92 8.72 16.74
CA ALA A 239 -26.11 7.88 16.55
C ALA A 239 -25.91 6.47 17.12
N ASN A 240 -24.75 5.86 16.87
CA ASN A 240 -24.38 4.53 17.37
C ASN A 240 -24.25 4.48 18.89
N ARG A 241 -24.02 5.59 19.55
CA ARG A 241 -23.99 5.68 21.01
C ARG A 241 -25.38 5.93 21.59
N ILE A 242 -26.09 6.95 21.10
CA ILE A 242 -27.35 7.41 21.69
C ILE A 242 -28.50 6.44 21.45
N VAL A 243 -28.62 5.88 20.26
CA VAL A 243 -29.74 4.97 19.93
C VAL A 243 -29.70 3.68 20.77
N PRO A 244 -28.58 2.96 20.91
CA PRO A 244 -28.52 1.78 21.78
C PRO A 244 -28.69 2.13 23.26
N GLU A 245 -28.15 3.27 23.71
CA GLU A 245 -28.31 3.74 25.10
C GLU A 245 -29.79 4.00 25.42
N ALA A 246 -30.47 4.73 24.57
CA ALA A 246 -31.92 5.00 24.75
C ALA A 246 -32.75 3.71 24.72
N ARG A 247 -32.44 2.78 23.80
CA ARG A 247 -33.11 1.46 23.78
C ARG A 247 -32.81 0.65 25.03
N GLY A 248 -31.59 0.68 25.54
CA GLY A 248 -31.20 0.01 26.77
C GLY A 248 -31.90 0.63 28.01
N GLN A 249 -32.06 1.95 28.05
CA GLN A 249 -32.82 2.62 29.11
C GLN A 249 -34.31 2.28 29.06
N ALA A 250 -34.91 2.31 27.87
CA ALA A 250 -36.31 1.92 27.69
C ALA A 250 -36.58 0.47 28.10
N ALA A 251 -35.69 -0.46 27.68
CA ALA A 251 -35.81 -1.85 28.10
C ALA A 251 -35.66 -2.03 29.61
N ARG A 252 -34.75 -1.32 30.25
CA ARG A 252 -34.61 -1.34 31.73
C ARG A 252 -35.89 -0.88 32.46
N VAL A 253 -36.47 0.23 32.00
CA VAL A 253 -37.71 0.74 32.60
C VAL A 253 -38.85 -0.26 32.42
N LEU A 254 -38.95 -0.90 31.26
CA LEU A 254 -39.96 -1.90 30.96
C LEU A 254 -39.79 -3.15 31.82
N GLU A 255 -38.56 -3.66 31.98
CA GLU A 255 -38.27 -4.80 32.83
C GLU A 255 -38.46 -4.50 34.32
N GLN A 256 -38.12 -3.30 34.77
CA GLN A 256 -38.42 -2.86 36.15
C GLN A 256 -39.94 -2.79 36.41
N ALA A 257 -40.72 -2.28 35.47
CA ALA A 257 -42.15 -2.23 35.57
C ALA A 257 -42.80 -3.63 35.57
N ASN A 258 -42.32 -4.53 34.71
CA ASN A 258 -42.75 -5.92 34.70
C ASN A 258 -42.38 -6.63 36.00
N GLY A 259 -41.16 -6.47 36.47
CA GLY A 259 -40.70 -7.05 37.74
C GLY A 259 -41.53 -6.53 38.93
N TYR A 260 -41.81 -5.24 38.99
CA TYR A 260 -42.69 -4.68 40.03
C TYR A 260 -44.12 -5.23 39.95
N LYS A 261 -44.70 -5.32 38.76
CA LYS A 261 -46.00 -5.95 38.52
C LYS A 261 -46.02 -7.39 39.03
N ASP A 262 -45.06 -8.20 38.64
CA ASP A 262 -44.98 -9.62 38.99
C ASP A 262 -44.78 -9.78 40.51
N GLN A 263 -43.93 -8.95 41.12
CA GLN A 263 -43.74 -8.90 42.56
C GLN A 263 -45.05 -8.56 43.27
N THR A 264 -45.79 -7.53 42.81
CA THR A 264 -47.05 -7.11 43.43
C THR A 264 -48.11 -8.21 43.32
N ILE A 265 -48.20 -8.87 42.15
CA ILE A 265 -49.15 -9.99 41.97
C ILE A 265 -48.77 -11.19 42.86
N ALA A 266 -47.46 -11.54 42.92
CA ALA A 266 -47.00 -12.65 43.75
C ALA A 266 -47.23 -12.37 45.22
N GLU A 267 -46.98 -11.14 45.68
CA GLU A 267 -47.23 -10.71 47.07
C GLU A 267 -48.71 -10.72 47.43
N ALA A 268 -49.57 -10.17 46.59
CA ALA A 268 -51.02 -10.22 46.79
C ALA A 268 -51.57 -11.66 46.77
N THR A 269 -51.05 -12.50 45.86
CA THR A 269 -51.42 -13.92 45.79
C THR A 269 -50.98 -14.67 47.04
N GLY A 270 -49.73 -14.41 47.48
CA GLY A 270 -49.16 -15.00 48.70
C GLY A 270 -49.94 -14.60 49.95
N GLN A 271 -50.31 -13.31 50.07
CA GLN A 271 -51.16 -12.81 51.18
C GLN A 271 -52.55 -13.44 51.17
N SER A 272 -53.19 -13.55 50.00
CA SER A 272 -54.50 -14.20 49.87
C SER A 272 -54.47 -15.67 50.24
N GLN A 273 -53.45 -16.41 49.78
CA GLN A 273 -53.25 -17.83 50.12
C GLN A 273 -52.96 -18.02 51.62
N ARG A 274 -52.14 -17.12 52.21
CA ARG A 274 -51.86 -17.15 53.64
C ARG A 274 -53.14 -16.90 54.44
N PHE A 275 -53.92 -15.92 54.04
CA PHE A 275 -55.21 -15.63 54.69
C PHE A 275 -56.15 -16.84 54.63
N SER A 276 -56.31 -17.46 53.45
CA SER A 276 -57.15 -18.62 53.27
C SER A 276 -56.73 -19.79 54.19
N LYS A 277 -55.39 -20.08 54.26
CA LYS A 277 -54.87 -21.13 55.15
C LYS A 277 -55.03 -20.82 56.60
N ILE A 278 -54.89 -19.56 57.04
CA ILE A 278 -55.15 -19.13 58.41
C ILE A 278 -56.63 -19.25 58.73
N TYR A 279 -57.51 -18.88 57.78
CA TYR A 279 -58.95 -18.99 57.93
C TYR A 279 -59.41 -20.44 58.09
N GLU A 280 -58.89 -21.40 57.29
CA GLU A 280 -59.16 -22.82 57.45
C GLU A 280 -58.76 -23.38 58.85
N GLN A 281 -57.67 -22.89 59.44
CA GLN A 281 -57.25 -23.30 60.79
C GLN A 281 -58.06 -22.62 61.84
N TYR A 282 -58.49 -21.35 61.61
CA TYR A 282 -59.39 -20.62 62.52
C TYR A 282 -60.70 -21.31 62.63
N GLU A 283 -61.27 -21.78 61.51
CA GLU A 283 -62.57 -22.49 61.54
C GLU A 283 -62.53 -23.77 62.37
N LYS A 284 -61.37 -24.45 62.42
CA LYS A 284 -61.23 -25.68 63.25
C LYS A 284 -60.99 -25.42 64.72
N ALA A 285 -60.30 -24.32 65.09
CA ALA A 285 -59.95 -24.02 66.46
C ALA A 285 -59.83 -22.49 66.69
N PRO A 286 -60.94 -21.76 66.88
CA PRO A 286 -60.96 -20.28 66.84
C PRO A 286 -60.13 -19.64 68.00
N ASP A 287 -60.21 -20.16 69.19
CA ASP A 287 -59.55 -19.56 70.36
C ASP A 287 -58.03 -19.65 70.31
N VAL A 288 -57.49 -20.84 69.98
CA VAL A 288 -56.04 -21.11 69.86
C VAL A 288 -55.44 -20.29 68.73
N THR A 289 -56.14 -20.19 67.62
CA THR A 289 -55.62 -19.46 66.45
C THR A 289 -55.63 -17.92 66.72
N ARG A 290 -56.58 -17.39 67.46
CA ARG A 290 -56.63 -15.99 67.87
C ARG A 290 -55.44 -15.63 68.77
N GLU A 291 -55.22 -16.45 69.79
CA GLU A 291 -54.09 -16.28 70.73
C GLU A 291 -52.73 -16.32 70.02
N ARG A 292 -52.52 -17.28 69.11
CA ARG A 292 -51.34 -17.40 68.32
C ARG A 292 -51.11 -16.16 67.42
N LEU A 293 -52.12 -15.70 66.70
CA LEU A 293 -52.05 -14.49 65.85
C LEU A 293 -51.71 -13.26 66.65
N TYR A 294 -52.33 -13.13 67.86
CA TYR A 294 -52.05 -12.01 68.77
C TYR A 294 -50.55 -12.01 69.19
N LEU A 295 -50.06 -13.15 69.64
CA LEU A 295 -48.65 -13.30 70.05
C LEU A 295 -47.68 -13.03 68.87
N GLU A 296 -47.99 -13.55 67.67
CA GLU A 296 -47.16 -13.33 66.43
C GLU A 296 -47.14 -11.86 66.00
N THR A 297 -48.30 -11.16 66.15
CA THR A 297 -48.42 -9.73 65.90
C THR A 297 -47.63 -8.91 66.89
N LEU A 298 -47.75 -9.28 68.17
CA LEU A 298 -47.03 -8.64 69.27
C LEU A 298 -45.49 -8.83 69.12
N GLU A 299 -45.05 -10.02 68.76
CA GLU A 299 -43.65 -10.32 68.47
C GLU A 299 -43.14 -9.45 67.31
N LYS A 300 -43.92 -9.35 66.22
CA LYS A 300 -43.49 -8.61 65.00
C LYS A 300 -43.46 -7.08 65.34
N VAL A 301 -44.38 -6.56 66.02
CA VAL A 301 -44.41 -5.14 66.44
C VAL A 301 -43.32 -4.82 67.46
N LEU A 302 -43.14 -5.69 68.44
CA LEU A 302 -42.07 -5.53 69.42
C LEU A 302 -40.67 -5.82 68.80
N GLY A 303 -40.58 -6.71 67.82
CA GLY A 303 -39.32 -7.01 67.12
C GLY A 303 -38.82 -5.86 66.26
N ALA A 304 -39.74 -5.08 65.63
CA ALA A 304 -39.42 -3.99 64.74
C ALA A 304 -39.04 -2.67 65.43
N ASN A 305 -39.34 -2.54 66.72
CA ASN A 305 -39.11 -1.30 67.49
C ASN A 305 -37.94 -1.46 68.47
N ASN A 306 -37.07 -0.48 68.57
CA ASN A 306 -36.07 -0.43 69.64
C ASN A 306 -36.81 -0.33 71.03
N LYS A 307 -36.54 -1.34 71.87
CA LYS A 307 -37.24 -1.45 73.22
C LYS A 307 -36.25 -1.09 74.30
N ILE A 308 -36.72 -0.37 75.24
CA ILE A 308 -36.06 -0.12 76.51
C ILE A 308 -36.95 -0.73 77.56
N ILE A 309 -36.54 -1.84 78.22
CA ILE A 309 -37.25 -2.45 79.31
C ILE A 309 -36.72 -1.78 80.59
N ILE A 310 -37.63 -1.10 81.29
CA ILE A 310 -37.30 -0.52 82.59
C ILE A 310 -37.83 -1.49 83.68
N ASP A 311 -36.94 -2.08 84.43
CA ASP A 311 -37.27 -2.90 85.58
C ASP A 311 -37.73 -1.98 86.75
N SER A 312 -38.98 -2.13 87.17
CA SER A 312 -39.58 -1.31 88.20
C SER A 312 -39.49 -1.84 89.63
N ASP A 313 -38.71 -2.90 89.85
CA ASP A 313 -38.57 -3.53 91.18
C ASP A 313 -37.39 -3.03 92.00
N THR A 314 -37.30 -1.70 92.20
CA THR A 314 -36.51 -1.22 93.38
C THR A 314 -37.07 0.08 93.85
N SER A 315 -37.70 0.02 95.03
CA SER A 315 -38.19 1.15 95.80
C SER A 315 -37.11 2.19 96.05
N GLY A 316 -37.36 3.41 95.54
CA GLY A 316 -36.71 4.62 96.00
C GLY A 316 -35.51 5.12 95.29
N SER A 317 -35.73 5.91 94.41
CA SER A 317 -35.08 7.18 93.97
C SER A 317 -35.33 7.42 92.49
N GLY A 318 -36.07 8.49 92.21
CA GLY A 318 -36.45 8.85 90.83
C GLY A 318 -35.24 9.16 89.94
N VAL A 319 -34.82 8.18 89.19
CA VAL A 319 -33.97 8.43 88.08
C VAL A 319 -34.84 8.74 86.86
N LEU A 320 -34.91 10.03 86.53
CA LEU A 320 -35.47 10.44 85.22
C LEU A 320 -34.65 9.84 84.14
N PRO A 321 -35.19 8.92 83.31
CA PRO A 321 -34.39 8.38 82.18
C PRO A 321 -34.23 9.55 81.22
N PHE A 322 -33.03 10.10 81.18
CA PHE A 322 -32.60 11.01 80.08
C PHE A 322 -32.44 10.18 78.82
N LEU A 323 -33.47 10.21 78.00
CA LEU A 323 -33.35 9.63 76.63
C LEU A 323 -32.72 10.67 75.74
N PRO A 324 -31.50 10.50 75.25
CA PRO A 324 -30.91 11.40 74.27
C PRO A 324 -31.61 11.15 72.95
N LEU A 325 -32.60 11.94 72.60
CA LEU A 325 -33.35 11.87 71.32
C LEU A 325 -32.42 11.99 70.06
N ASN A 326 -31.20 12.50 70.26
CA ASN A 326 -30.22 12.61 69.17
C ASN A 326 -29.57 11.28 68.74
N GLU A 327 -29.59 10.22 69.58
CA GLU A 327 -29.02 8.93 69.18
C GLU A 327 -30.02 8.01 68.47
N LEU A 328 -31.34 8.23 68.70
CA LEU A 328 -32.36 7.50 67.95
C LEU A 328 -32.40 7.84 66.43
N ASN A 329 -31.89 8.99 66.07
CA ASN A 329 -31.83 9.45 64.68
C ASN A 329 -30.52 9.07 63.93
N ARG A 330 -29.56 8.45 64.63
CA ARG A 330 -28.29 8.04 64.03
C ARG A 330 -28.26 6.61 63.43
N GLY A 331 -29.36 5.89 63.59
CA GLY A 331 -29.45 4.51 63.08
C GLY A 331 -29.67 4.35 61.57
N GLY A 332 -29.65 5.43 60.78
CA GLY A 332 -30.03 5.39 59.35
C GLY A 332 -29.01 5.82 58.32
N SER A 333 -27.76 6.14 58.71
CA SER A 333 -26.74 6.50 57.70
C SER A 333 -25.65 5.44 57.57
N ALA A 334 -25.79 4.62 56.56
CA ALA A 334 -24.71 3.76 56.09
C ALA A 334 -23.49 4.60 55.64
N PRO A 335 -22.25 4.16 55.90
CA PRO A 335 -21.07 4.93 55.49
C PRO A 335 -20.94 4.93 53.96
N ALA A 336 -20.91 6.14 53.40
CA ALA A 336 -20.56 6.32 51.99
C ALA A 336 -19.10 5.94 51.77
N THR A 337 -18.86 4.90 51.00
CA THR A 337 -17.54 4.50 50.51
C THR A 337 -17.00 5.59 49.58
N ARG A 338 -16.03 6.35 50.02
CA ARG A 338 -15.19 7.21 49.17
C ARG A 338 -14.33 6.33 48.31
N THR A 339 -14.61 6.19 47.03
CA THR A 339 -13.66 5.72 46.04
C THR A 339 -12.88 6.94 45.57
N GLY A 340 -11.57 6.96 45.96
CA GLY A 340 -10.61 7.93 45.47
C GLY A 340 -10.34 7.68 44.01
N GLY A 341 -10.33 8.75 43.21
CA GLY A 341 -9.85 8.75 41.88
C GLY A 341 -8.32 8.90 41.86
N ASN A 342 -7.74 8.26 40.88
CA ASN A 342 -6.46 8.67 40.27
C ASN A 342 -6.61 8.54 38.75
#